data_3d111c98207095c07c80b8bb863dcab9
#
_entry.id   3d111c98207095c07c80b8bb863dcab9
#
_cell.length_a   1.000
_cell.length_b   1.000
_cell.length_c   1.000
_cell.angle_alpha   90.00
_cell.angle_beta   90.00
_cell.angle_gamma   90.00
#
_symmetry.space_group_name_H-M   'P 1'
#
loop_
_entity.id
_entity.type
_entity.pdbx_description
1 polymer ?
#
loop_
_entity_poly.entity_id
_entity_poly.type
_entity_poly.pdbx_seq_one_letter_code
_entity_poly.pdbx_strand_id
1 'polypeptide(L)'
;MKMKLQGTWVIGLFIFILAAGLCFAGPVQAADKTEILIGAPIPLTGILAMEGSEQKWAYEQAVADVNAKGGVFVKQYNKKLPVKLVIADAESDPGKAAAAFERLVKVDKVDLMLSTFTTNLVLPTSVAAEKLKVYYMATTCILEPWQAQKFKWSTLYFFDTSQAGSVPFQVLDTIPAAERPKKMAFLMEDTTDGRAFGPFFRAGAKKHKVDIVFDEPVAVGSKDYSAQILKLKSKGIDGAILFAGSADCVTFVRQTKEAGLNLKYLHGYKGTWAPDFWNALGKDAQYVLADGFWHEDFPYPMAKELGDRYRKQLNKHSASIGLFYALAQQMFAAIEKAGTLDGEKVRQAVMTMQFKGTSMGDAKYRPDGTALHLLCAYQWWSGQLKVVYPIFKGGWKAKIAPTWDKR
;
A
#
# COMPACT_ATOMS: atom_id res chain seq x y z
N MET A 1 62.29 -86.95 -15.80
CA MET A 1 61.34 -87.95 -15.31
C MET A 1 59.99 -87.22 -15.05
N LYS A 2 59.00 -87.55 -15.82
CA LYS A 2 57.72 -86.85 -15.92
C LYS A 2 56.78 -87.40 -14.86
N MET A 3 56.13 -86.52 -14.12
CA MET A 3 54.95 -86.88 -13.35
C MET A 3 53.78 -85.90 -13.66
N LYS A 4 52.72 -86.49 -14.18
CA LYS A 4 51.45 -85.83 -14.45
C LYS A 4 50.62 -85.78 -13.16
N LEU A 5 50.06 -84.66 -12.81
CA LEU A 5 48.96 -84.59 -11.86
C LEU A 5 47.70 -84.00 -12.60
N GLN A 6 46.67 -84.82 -12.61
CA GLN A 6 45.33 -84.45 -13.02
C GLN A 6 44.63 -83.70 -11.85
N GLY A 7 44.17 -82.56 -12.08
CA GLY A 7 43.36 -81.77 -11.12
C GLY A 7 41.93 -81.60 -11.63
N THR A 8 41.03 -82.14 -10.86
CA THR A 8 39.58 -82.14 -11.05
C THR A 8 38.98 -80.72 -10.86
N TRP A 9 38.24 -80.23 -11.84
CA TRP A 9 37.51 -78.97 -11.76
C TRP A 9 36.18 -79.20 -11.03
N VAL A 10 35.98 -78.53 -9.85
CA VAL A 10 34.69 -78.39 -9.19
C VAL A 10 34.16 -77.05 -9.57
N ILE A 11 33.10 -77.03 -10.36
CA ILE A 11 32.37 -75.83 -10.75
C ILE A 11 31.43 -75.50 -9.60
N GLY A 12 31.78 -74.49 -8.77
CA GLY A 12 30.89 -73.93 -7.78
C GLY A 12 29.97 -72.85 -8.42
N LEU A 13 28.70 -73.19 -8.56
CA LEU A 13 27.65 -72.24 -9.05
C LEU A 13 27.34 -71.24 -7.94
N PHE A 14 27.91 -70.05 -8.02
CA PHE A 14 27.48 -68.92 -7.17
C PHE A 14 26.22 -68.29 -7.75
N ILE A 15 25.06 -68.60 -7.17
CA ILE A 15 23.79 -67.86 -7.45
C ILE A 15 23.87 -66.55 -6.72
N PHE A 16 24.10 -65.43 -7.46
CA PHE A 16 23.95 -64.09 -6.99
C PHE A 16 22.45 -63.76 -6.95
N ILE A 17 21.83 -63.83 -5.79
CA ILE A 17 20.48 -63.25 -5.55
C ILE A 17 20.64 -61.77 -5.49
N LEU A 18 20.38 -61.09 -6.61
CA LEU A 18 20.22 -59.62 -6.69
C LEU A 18 18.89 -59.26 -6.05
N ALA A 19 18.90 -59.02 -4.73
CA ALA A 19 17.75 -58.43 -4.05
C ALA A 19 17.56 -57.00 -4.57
N ALA A 20 16.69 -56.79 -5.56
CA ALA A 20 16.20 -55.49 -5.97
C ALA A 20 15.38 -54.90 -4.82
N GLY A 21 16.06 -54.15 -3.95
CA GLY A 21 15.42 -53.30 -2.97
C GLY A 21 14.64 -52.21 -3.70
N LEU A 22 13.38 -52.44 -4.02
CA LEU A 22 12.42 -51.38 -4.35
C LEU A 22 12.31 -50.52 -3.10
N CYS A 23 13.11 -49.44 -3.05
CA CYS A 23 12.83 -48.33 -2.17
C CYS A 23 11.49 -47.74 -2.60
N PHE A 24 10.41 -48.20 -1.98
CA PHE A 24 9.17 -47.41 -1.94
C PHE A 24 9.53 -46.12 -1.20
N ALA A 25 9.93 -45.11 -1.95
CA ALA A 25 9.83 -43.73 -1.48
C ALA A 25 8.33 -43.47 -1.29
N GLY A 26 7.82 -43.81 -0.11
CA GLY A 26 6.51 -43.37 0.30
C GLY A 26 6.46 -41.84 0.11
N PRO A 27 5.29 -41.26 -0.18
CA PRO A 27 5.18 -39.84 -0.26
C PRO A 27 5.78 -39.27 1.02
N VAL A 28 6.80 -38.43 0.89
CA VAL A 28 7.33 -37.64 2.02
C VAL A 28 6.12 -36.88 2.54
N GLN A 29 5.58 -37.36 3.63
CA GLN A 29 4.43 -36.74 4.27
C GLN A 29 4.92 -35.37 4.72
N ALA A 30 4.51 -34.32 4.01
CA ALA A 30 4.82 -32.94 4.40
C ALA A 30 4.48 -32.83 5.89
N ALA A 31 5.44 -32.35 6.70
CA ALA A 31 5.22 -32.14 8.12
C ALA A 31 3.85 -31.52 8.35
N ASP A 32 3.07 -32.04 9.33
CA ASP A 32 1.67 -31.65 9.53
C ASP A 32 1.57 -30.17 9.89
N LYS A 33 1.46 -29.33 8.84
CA LYS A 33 1.35 -27.88 9.00
C LYS A 33 0.03 -27.56 9.71
N THR A 34 0.09 -26.81 10.80
CA THR A 34 -1.09 -26.49 11.65
C THR A 34 -1.64 -25.09 11.43
N GLU A 35 -0.83 -24.16 10.93
CA GLU A 35 -1.19 -22.78 10.70
C GLU A 35 -0.38 -22.18 9.53
N ILE A 36 -0.90 -21.11 8.91
CA ILE A 36 -0.18 -20.32 7.91
C ILE A 36 0.40 -19.09 8.62
N LEU A 37 1.73 -18.94 8.58
CA LEU A 37 2.42 -17.80 9.17
C LEU A 37 2.63 -16.71 8.11
N ILE A 38 2.00 -15.56 8.29
CA ILE A 38 2.17 -14.40 7.40
C ILE A 38 2.91 -13.30 8.16
N GLY A 39 4.08 -12.91 7.65
CA GLY A 39 4.87 -11.84 8.22
C GLY A 39 4.49 -10.47 7.69
N ALA A 40 4.62 -9.43 8.53
CA ALA A 40 4.45 -8.03 8.11
C ALA A 40 5.38 -7.12 8.92
N PRO A 41 6.40 -6.49 8.29
CA PRO A 41 7.25 -5.49 8.93
C PRO A 41 6.54 -4.12 8.90
N ILE A 42 5.78 -3.81 9.94
CA ILE A 42 4.90 -2.62 9.99
C ILE A 42 5.57 -1.51 10.82
N PRO A 43 5.54 -0.22 10.39
CA PRO A 43 6.07 0.87 11.17
C PRO A 43 5.11 1.23 12.33
N LEU A 44 5.26 0.55 13.47
CA LEU A 44 4.41 0.78 14.67
C LEU A 44 4.90 1.95 15.53
N THR A 45 6.16 2.35 15.33
CA THR A 45 6.78 3.49 16.02
C THR A 45 7.42 4.44 15.01
N GLY A 46 7.74 5.67 15.46
CA GLY A 46 8.31 6.71 14.61
C GLY A 46 7.26 7.53 13.86
N ILE A 47 7.68 8.22 12.80
CA ILE A 47 6.86 9.21 12.07
C ILE A 47 5.70 8.61 11.26
N LEU A 48 5.73 7.30 11.00
CA LEU A 48 4.71 6.56 10.25
C LEU A 48 3.83 5.69 11.16
N ALA A 49 3.90 5.88 12.48
CA ALA A 49 3.19 5.03 13.44
C ALA A 49 1.67 5.04 13.26
N MET A 50 1.10 6.15 12.80
CA MET A 50 -0.34 6.25 12.56
C MET A 50 -0.76 5.35 11.39
N GLU A 51 -0.08 5.46 10.27
CA GLU A 51 -0.32 4.64 9.07
C GLU A 51 -0.04 3.16 9.36
N GLY A 52 1.02 2.88 10.12
CA GLY A 52 1.33 1.53 10.59
C GLY A 52 0.23 0.94 11.48
N SER A 53 -0.40 1.74 12.32
CA SER A 53 -1.53 1.32 13.16
C SER A 53 -2.77 0.97 12.31
N GLU A 54 -3.08 1.76 11.27
CA GLU A 54 -4.16 1.46 10.32
C GLU A 54 -3.87 0.15 9.56
N GLN A 55 -2.65 -0.01 9.08
CA GLN A 55 -2.20 -1.21 8.37
C GLN A 55 -2.31 -2.46 9.25
N LYS A 56 -1.80 -2.38 10.49
CA LYS A 56 -1.91 -3.46 11.49
C LYS A 56 -3.37 -3.85 11.70
N TRP A 57 -4.23 -2.86 12.01
CA TRP A 57 -5.66 -3.10 12.24
C TRP A 57 -6.30 -3.81 11.05
N ALA A 58 -6.06 -3.35 9.83
CA ALA A 58 -6.67 -3.91 8.64
C ALA A 58 -6.23 -5.36 8.39
N TYR A 59 -4.95 -5.68 8.57
CA TYR A 59 -4.44 -7.05 8.44
C TYR A 59 -5.02 -7.96 9.53
N GLU A 60 -5.11 -7.50 10.78
CA GLU A 60 -5.72 -8.25 11.88
C GLU A 60 -7.20 -8.55 11.62
N GLN A 61 -7.96 -7.57 11.10
CA GLN A 61 -9.36 -7.81 10.73
C GLN A 61 -9.50 -8.84 9.60
N ALA A 62 -8.66 -8.76 8.56
CA ALA A 62 -8.70 -9.72 7.46
C ALA A 62 -8.35 -11.14 7.94
N VAL A 63 -7.39 -11.27 8.84
CA VAL A 63 -7.01 -12.54 9.46
C VAL A 63 -8.15 -13.07 10.35
N ALA A 64 -8.76 -12.22 11.15
CA ALA A 64 -9.90 -12.61 11.99
C ALA A 64 -11.07 -13.12 11.12
N ASP A 65 -11.39 -12.42 10.04
CA ASP A 65 -12.52 -12.76 9.16
C ASP A 65 -12.28 -14.07 8.37
N VAL A 66 -11.06 -14.34 7.93
CA VAL A 66 -10.74 -15.62 7.26
C VAL A 66 -10.73 -16.77 8.26
N ASN A 67 -10.22 -16.55 9.47
CA ASN A 67 -10.20 -17.58 10.52
C ASN A 67 -11.60 -17.91 11.04
N ALA A 68 -12.49 -16.93 11.12
CA ALA A 68 -13.91 -17.16 11.44
C ALA A 68 -14.60 -18.10 10.44
N LYS A 69 -14.08 -18.19 9.19
CA LYS A 69 -14.52 -19.12 8.14
C LYS A 69 -13.76 -20.45 8.14
N GLY A 70 -12.94 -20.68 9.17
CA GLY A 70 -12.12 -21.88 9.35
C GLY A 70 -10.72 -21.80 8.74
N GLY A 71 -10.27 -20.62 8.29
CA GLY A 71 -8.97 -20.41 7.66
C GLY A 71 -8.96 -20.59 6.14
N VAL A 72 -7.77 -20.69 5.55
CA VAL A 72 -7.54 -20.84 4.10
C VAL A 72 -7.37 -22.32 3.74
N PHE A 73 -8.07 -22.78 2.72
CA PHE A 73 -7.91 -24.17 2.23
C PHE A 73 -6.60 -24.32 1.47
N VAL A 74 -5.75 -25.23 1.91
CA VAL A 74 -4.45 -25.52 1.27
C VAL A 74 -4.47 -26.97 0.77
N LYS A 75 -4.60 -27.14 -0.54
CA LYS A 75 -4.73 -28.45 -1.19
C LYS A 75 -3.57 -29.39 -0.82
N GLN A 76 -2.36 -28.90 -0.70
CA GLN A 76 -1.16 -29.67 -0.31
C GLN A 76 -1.36 -30.43 1.01
N TYR A 77 -2.13 -29.85 1.94
CA TYR A 77 -2.43 -30.45 3.25
C TYR A 77 -3.84 -31.01 3.32
N ASN A 78 -4.65 -30.85 2.26
CA ASN A 78 -6.04 -31.26 2.16
C ASN A 78 -6.91 -30.78 3.34
N LYS A 79 -6.64 -29.59 3.86
CA LYS A 79 -7.39 -29.01 4.98
C LYS A 79 -7.35 -27.49 4.94
N LYS A 80 -8.27 -26.86 5.66
CA LYS A 80 -8.18 -25.44 6.00
C LYS A 80 -7.17 -25.25 7.12
N LEU A 81 -6.32 -24.23 6.96
CA LEU A 81 -5.35 -23.81 7.96
C LEU A 81 -5.69 -22.42 8.46
N PRO A 82 -5.72 -22.20 9.78
CA PRO A 82 -5.83 -20.85 10.31
C PRO A 82 -4.61 -20.01 9.92
N VAL A 83 -4.83 -18.72 9.71
CA VAL A 83 -3.78 -17.75 9.44
C VAL A 83 -3.34 -17.10 10.74
N LYS A 84 -2.04 -16.98 10.94
CA LYS A 84 -1.44 -16.21 12.02
C LYS A 84 -0.57 -15.10 11.45
N LEU A 85 -0.89 -13.87 11.84
CA LEU A 85 -0.10 -12.70 11.50
C LEU A 85 1.06 -12.54 12.49
N VAL A 86 2.28 -12.42 11.96
CA VAL A 86 3.50 -12.17 12.75
C VAL A 86 4.02 -10.79 12.37
N ILE A 87 3.96 -9.84 13.31
CA ILE A 87 4.33 -8.45 13.07
C ILE A 87 5.68 -8.16 13.72
N ALA A 88 6.54 -7.43 12.99
CA ALA A 88 7.74 -6.81 13.53
C ALA A 88 7.69 -5.30 13.28
N ASP A 89 8.11 -4.51 14.27
CA ASP A 89 8.17 -3.06 14.12
C ASP A 89 9.30 -2.66 13.17
N ALA A 90 8.96 -1.93 12.12
CA ALA A 90 9.92 -1.34 11.17
C ALA A 90 10.45 0.04 11.65
N GLU A 91 9.96 0.57 12.76
CA GLU A 91 10.37 1.80 13.43
C GLU A 91 10.48 3.01 12.47
N SER A 92 9.69 3.03 11.40
CA SER A 92 9.71 4.06 10.35
C SER A 92 11.09 4.26 9.69
N ASP A 93 11.98 3.26 9.78
CA ASP A 93 13.36 3.30 9.27
C ASP A 93 13.59 2.24 8.19
N PRO A 94 14.19 2.59 7.02
CA PRO A 94 14.41 1.67 5.92
C PRO A 94 15.31 0.47 6.26
N GLY A 95 16.37 0.70 7.05
CA GLY A 95 17.29 -0.36 7.48
C GLY A 95 16.62 -1.31 8.47
N LYS A 96 15.86 -0.78 9.42
CA LYS A 96 15.10 -1.57 10.40
C LYS A 96 13.96 -2.33 9.74
N ALA A 97 13.29 -1.76 8.73
CA ALA A 97 12.28 -2.47 7.96
C ALA A 97 12.86 -3.70 7.24
N ALA A 98 14.02 -3.56 6.60
CA ALA A 98 14.73 -4.68 5.98
C ALA A 98 15.18 -5.72 7.02
N ALA A 99 15.70 -5.30 8.16
CA ALA A 99 16.11 -6.19 9.25
C ALA A 99 14.91 -6.93 9.87
N ALA A 100 13.79 -6.23 10.08
CA ALA A 100 12.53 -6.82 10.54
C ALA A 100 12.01 -7.88 9.55
N PHE A 101 12.06 -7.59 8.24
CA PHE A 101 11.73 -8.55 7.19
C PHE A 101 12.62 -9.79 7.26
N GLU A 102 13.95 -9.61 7.34
CA GLU A 102 14.90 -10.75 7.44
C GLU A 102 14.66 -11.57 8.70
N ARG A 103 14.37 -10.95 9.85
CA ARG A 103 14.04 -11.64 11.09
C ARG A 103 12.78 -12.48 10.96
N LEU A 104 11.69 -11.91 10.42
CA LEU A 104 10.42 -12.61 10.21
C LEU A 104 10.64 -13.89 9.39
N VAL A 105 11.48 -13.82 8.34
CA VAL A 105 11.78 -14.98 7.49
C VAL A 105 12.72 -15.98 8.17
N LYS A 106 13.83 -15.50 8.74
CA LYS A 106 14.91 -16.39 9.24
C LYS A 106 14.66 -16.95 10.63
N VAL A 107 14.03 -16.17 11.51
CA VAL A 107 13.81 -16.51 12.92
C VAL A 107 12.38 -16.98 13.14
N ASP A 108 11.41 -16.16 12.75
CA ASP A 108 9.99 -16.44 12.98
C ASP A 108 9.41 -17.44 11.94
N LYS A 109 10.20 -17.77 10.88
CA LYS A 109 9.87 -18.80 9.86
C LYS A 109 8.53 -18.60 9.18
N VAL A 110 8.18 -17.34 8.88
CA VAL A 110 6.95 -17.03 8.17
C VAL A 110 6.95 -17.64 6.75
N ASP A 111 5.77 -18.03 6.29
CA ASP A 111 5.60 -18.65 4.97
C ASP A 111 5.63 -17.62 3.85
N LEU A 112 4.97 -16.49 4.05
CA LEU A 112 4.75 -15.42 3.07
C LEU A 112 4.75 -14.07 3.77
N MET A 113 4.88 -12.98 3.00
CA MET A 113 5.01 -11.64 3.53
C MET A 113 3.98 -10.66 2.96
N LEU A 114 3.34 -9.88 3.83
CA LEU A 114 2.54 -8.70 3.49
C LEU A 114 3.34 -7.42 3.66
N SER A 115 2.88 -6.37 2.96
CA SER A 115 3.56 -5.08 2.84
C SER A 115 3.84 -4.38 4.17
N THR A 116 4.89 -3.60 4.16
CA THR A 116 5.09 -2.42 5.02
C THR A 116 4.47 -1.19 4.37
N PHE A 117 4.75 0.03 4.87
CA PHE A 117 4.18 1.29 4.38
C PHE A 117 5.26 2.20 3.77
N THR A 118 4.86 2.94 2.72
CA THR A 118 5.66 3.93 1.96
C THR A 118 6.86 3.37 1.18
N THR A 119 7.19 4.06 0.09
CA THR A 119 8.28 3.70 -0.83
C THR A 119 9.61 3.44 -0.12
N ASN A 120 9.95 4.29 0.85
CA ASN A 120 11.22 4.20 1.58
C ASN A 120 11.38 2.90 2.39
N LEU A 121 10.28 2.28 2.83
CA LEU A 121 10.31 1.00 3.56
C LEU A 121 10.04 -0.18 2.62
N VAL A 122 9.18 0.00 1.61
CA VAL A 122 8.79 -1.08 0.68
C VAL A 122 9.92 -1.47 -0.26
N LEU A 123 10.71 -0.52 -0.74
CA LEU A 123 11.85 -0.86 -1.63
C LEU A 123 12.89 -1.76 -0.93
N PRO A 124 13.44 -1.41 0.24
CA PRO A 124 14.42 -2.27 0.91
C PRO A 124 13.83 -3.62 1.36
N THR A 125 12.54 -3.68 1.74
CA THR A 125 11.89 -4.97 2.03
C THR A 125 11.67 -5.81 0.77
N SER A 126 11.40 -5.19 -0.40
CA SER A 126 11.35 -5.90 -1.68
C SER A 126 12.73 -6.46 -2.07
N VAL A 127 13.81 -5.72 -1.81
CA VAL A 127 15.20 -6.22 -1.99
C VAL A 127 15.47 -7.40 -1.06
N ALA A 128 15.03 -7.34 0.20
CA ALA A 128 15.16 -8.45 1.13
C ALA A 128 14.37 -9.68 0.66
N ALA A 129 13.19 -9.50 0.09
CA ALA A 129 12.39 -10.58 -0.50
C ALA A 129 13.11 -11.28 -1.65
N GLU A 130 13.74 -10.52 -2.56
CA GLU A 130 14.56 -11.07 -3.65
C GLU A 130 15.73 -11.91 -3.12
N LYS A 131 16.47 -11.36 -2.14
CA LYS A 131 17.63 -12.02 -1.51
C LYS A 131 17.24 -13.33 -0.82
N LEU A 132 16.10 -13.33 -0.13
CA LEU A 132 15.65 -14.47 0.67
C LEU A 132 14.74 -15.44 -0.11
N LYS A 133 14.33 -15.08 -1.31
CA LYS A 133 13.40 -15.84 -2.15
C LYS A 133 12.09 -16.16 -1.43
N VAL A 134 11.53 -15.17 -0.75
CA VAL A 134 10.22 -15.24 -0.06
C VAL A 134 9.24 -14.33 -0.77
N TYR A 135 8.06 -14.85 -1.08
CA TYR A 135 7.06 -14.04 -1.76
C TYR A 135 6.53 -12.90 -0.86
N TYR A 136 6.59 -11.70 -1.40
CA TYR A 136 6.20 -10.46 -0.76
C TYR A 136 5.14 -9.73 -1.58
N MET A 137 3.94 -9.59 -1.03
CA MET A 137 2.87 -8.82 -1.65
C MET A 137 2.93 -7.39 -1.12
N ALA A 138 3.43 -6.48 -1.96
CA ALA A 138 3.70 -5.09 -1.62
C ALA A 138 2.54 -4.15 -2.00
N THR A 139 2.45 -3.03 -1.30
CA THR A 139 1.60 -1.87 -1.62
C THR A 139 2.27 -0.58 -1.15
N THR A 140 1.64 0.57 -1.35
CA THR A 140 2.09 1.90 -0.89
C THR A 140 3.51 2.27 -1.31
N CYS A 141 3.92 1.85 -2.50
CA CYS A 141 5.20 2.19 -3.10
C CYS A 141 4.98 2.86 -4.46
N ILE A 142 5.75 3.92 -4.73
CA ILE A 142 5.77 4.55 -6.06
C ILE A 142 6.15 3.49 -7.09
N LEU A 143 5.37 3.43 -8.18
CA LEU A 143 5.48 2.37 -9.17
C LEU A 143 6.83 2.36 -9.89
N GLU A 144 7.26 3.51 -10.41
CA GLU A 144 8.39 3.62 -11.31
C GLU A 144 9.71 3.14 -10.67
N PRO A 145 10.12 3.58 -9.46
CA PRO A 145 11.32 3.08 -8.82
C PRO A 145 11.23 1.58 -8.47
N TRP A 146 10.02 1.08 -8.18
CA TRP A 146 9.82 -0.35 -7.91
C TRP A 146 9.92 -1.18 -9.20
N GLN A 147 9.27 -0.76 -10.30
CA GLN A 147 9.32 -1.43 -11.60
C GLN A 147 10.74 -1.48 -12.18
N ALA A 148 11.54 -0.43 -11.95
CA ALA A 148 12.93 -0.37 -12.40
C ALA A 148 13.80 -1.52 -11.83
N GLN A 149 13.45 -2.05 -10.65
CA GLN A 149 14.16 -3.16 -10.01
C GLN A 149 13.83 -4.54 -10.60
N LYS A 150 12.70 -4.69 -11.31
CA LYS A 150 12.26 -5.95 -11.94
C LYS A 150 12.21 -7.12 -10.97
N PHE A 151 11.68 -6.90 -9.78
CA PHE A 151 11.58 -7.91 -8.72
C PHE A 151 10.83 -9.17 -9.17
N LYS A 152 11.38 -10.35 -8.81
CA LYS A 152 10.79 -11.66 -9.11
C LYS A 152 10.02 -12.25 -7.93
N TRP A 153 10.34 -11.83 -6.71
CA TRP A 153 9.74 -12.36 -5.48
C TRP A 153 8.74 -11.39 -4.84
N SER A 154 8.44 -10.30 -5.54
CA SER A 154 7.44 -9.33 -5.09
C SER A 154 6.41 -9.05 -6.17
N THR A 155 5.22 -8.61 -5.75
CA THR A 155 4.21 -7.94 -6.59
C THR A 155 3.77 -6.65 -5.91
N LEU A 156 3.31 -5.68 -6.67
CA LEU A 156 2.91 -4.38 -6.15
C LEU A 156 1.47 -4.03 -6.55
N TYR A 157 0.62 -3.77 -5.57
CA TYR A 157 -0.74 -3.29 -5.76
C TYR A 157 -0.84 -1.85 -5.29
N PHE A 158 -0.75 -0.88 -6.21
CA PHE A 158 -0.83 0.54 -5.89
C PHE A 158 -1.29 1.35 -7.11
N PHE A 159 -1.57 2.65 -6.95
CA PHE A 159 -1.87 3.55 -8.06
C PHE A 159 -0.59 3.94 -8.80
N ASP A 160 -0.72 4.45 -10.02
CA ASP A 160 0.41 5.04 -10.74
C ASP A 160 0.50 6.56 -10.52
N THR A 161 1.72 7.09 -10.69
CA THR A 161 2.01 8.51 -10.48
C THR A 161 1.30 9.42 -11.48
N SER A 162 0.90 8.92 -12.65
CA SER A 162 0.10 9.69 -13.60
C SER A 162 -1.31 9.96 -13.08
N GLN A 163 -1.92 9.01 -12.37
CA GLN A 163 -3.17 9.23 -11.65
C GLN A 163 -2.97 10.29 -10.56
N ALA A 164 -1.92 10.15 -9.75
CA ALA A 164 -1.58 11.11 -8.71
C ALA A 164 -1.47 12.53 -9.25
N GLY A 165 -0.73 12.71 -10.33
CA GLY A 165 -0.56 14.00 -10.98
C GLY A 165 -1.85 14.57 -11.61
N SER A 166 -2.84 13.72 -11.90
CA SER A 166 -4.08 14.14 -12.58
C SER A 166 -5.23 14.42 -11.60
N VAL A 167 -5.34 13.69 -10.50
CA VAL A 167 -6.51 13.74 -9.60
C VAL A 167 -6.84 15.14 -9.09
N PRO A 168 -5.90 15.99 -8.64
CA PRO A 168 -6.23 17.34 -8.21
C PRO A 168 -6.90 18.18 -9.29
N PHE A 169 -6.49 18.00 -10.55
CA PHE A 169 -7.05 18.74 -11.68
C PHE A 169 -8.38 18.16 -12.15
N GLN A 170 -8.56 16.84 -12.06
CA GLN A 170 -9.85 16.19 -12.30
C GLN A 170 -10.89 16.64 -11.29
N VAL A 171 -10.51 16.87 -10.04
CA VAL A 171 -11.38 17.51 -9.05
C VAL A 171 -11.74 18.94 -9.46
N LEU A 172 -10.75 19.74 -9.91
CA LEU A 172 -11.02 21.09 -10.43
C LEU A 172 -11.99 21.07 -11.61
N ASP A 173 -11.89 20.08 -12.49
CA ASP A 173 -12.78 19.95 -13.65
C ASP A 173 -14.24 19.69 -13.27
N THR A 174 -14.50 19.21 -12.05
CA THR A 174 -15.87 19.05 -11.51
C THR A 174 -16.48 20.35 -11.00
N ILE A 175 -15.66 21.39 -10.76
CA ILE A 175 -16.07 22.71 -10.27
C ILE A 175 -16.45 23.58 -11.47
N PRO A 176 -17.54 24.38 -11.42
CA PRO A 176 -17.88 25.31 -12.49
C PRO A 176 -16.69 26.20 -12.87
N ALA A 177 -16.42 26.36 -14.16
CA ALA A 177 -15.22 27.05 -14.64
C ALA A 177 -15.08 28.49 -14.10
N ALA A 178 -16.20 29.19 -13.92
CA ALA A 178 -16.22 30.56 -13.37
C ALA A 178 -15.76 30.64 -11.89
N GLU A 179 -15.87 29.52 -11.15
CA GLU A 179 -15.54 29.46 -9.73
C GLU A 179 -14.10 28.98 -9.49
N ARG A 180 -13.49 28.32 -10.49
CA ARG A 180 -12.14 27.76 -10.35
C ARG A 180 -11.08 28.80 -10.00
N PRO A 181 -10.02 28.44 -9.30
CA PRO A 181 -8.88 29.33 -9.10
C PRO A 181 -8.30 29.74 -10.45
N LYS A 182 -7.87 30.99 -10.55
CA LYS A 182 -7.27 31.56 -11.78
C LYS A 182 -5.75 31.36 -11.82
N LYS A 183 -5.12 31.42 -10.66
CA LYS A 183 -3.67 31.28 -10.51
C LYS A 183 -3.35 30.28 -9.41
N MET A 184 -2.60 29.26 -9.74
CA MET A 184 -2.26 28.23 -8.80
C MET A 184 -0.77 28.16 -8.45
N ALA A 185 -0.49 27.61 -7.29
CA ALA A 185 0.85 27.34 -6.80
C ALA A 185 1.08 25.84 -6.64
N PHE A 186 2.32 25.41 -6.86
CA PHE A 186 2.87 24.16 -6.37
C PHE A 186 3.86 24.43 -5.24
N LEU A 187 3.66 23.70 -4.15
CA LEU A 187 4.51 23.67 -2.97
C LEU A 187 4.83 22.22 -2.69
N MET A 188 6.01 21.76 -3.14
CA MET A 188 6.41 20.35 -3.04
C MET A 188 7.47 20.17 -1.96
N GLU A 189 7.29 19.24 -1.04
CA GLU A 189 8.34 18.91 -0.08
C GLU A 189 9.63 18.49 -0.78
N ASP A 190 10.77 18.96 -0.29
CA ASP A 190 12.07 18.59 -0.82
C ASP A 190 12.52 17.21 -0.31
N THR A 191 11.81 16.19 -0.77
CA THR A 191 12.06 14.77 -0.47
C THR A 191 12.13 13.96 -1.76
N THR A 192 12.47 12.68 -1.63
CA THR A 192 12.39 11.73 -2.75
C THR A 192 10.97 11.69 -3.34
N ASP A 193 9.94 11.70 -2.48
CA ASP A 193 8.54 11.68 -2.93
C ASP A 193 8.18 12.99 -3.65
N GLY A 194 8.46 14.16 -3.07
CA GLY A 194 8.16 15.45 -3.71
C GLY A 194 8.86 15.62 -5.07
N ARG A 195 10.09 15.15 -5.18
CA ARG A 195 10.83 15.15 -6.46
C ARG A 195 10.23 14.14 -7.46
N ALA A 196 9.77 12.99 -7.01
CA ALA A 196 9.15 11.98 -7.87
C ALA A 196 7.77 12.42 -8.39
N PHE A 197 6.92 12.99 -7.53
CA PHE A 197 5.57 13.41 -7.89
C PHE A 197 5.51 14.74 -8.64
N GLY A 198 6.43 15.68 -8.37
CA GLY A 198 6.43 17.02 -8.98
C GLY A 198 6.27 17.04 -10.51
N PRO A 199 7.02 16.26 -11.29
CA PRO A 199 6.86 16.19 -12.74
C PRO A 199 5.45 15.79 -13.20
N PHE A 200 4.78 14.87 -12.49
CA PHE A 200 3.43 14.42 -12.82
C PHE A 200 2.38 15.48 -12.52
N PHE A 201 2.53 16.24 -11.43
CA PHE A 201 1.67 17.39 -11.16
C PHE A 201 1.81 18.48 -12.24
N ARG A 202 3.04 18.77 -12.68
CA ARG A 202 3.28 19.72 -13.79
C ARG A 202 2.66 19.23 -15.10
N ALA A 203 2.79 17.94 -15.40
CA ALA A 203 2.15 17.33 -16.56
C ALA A 203 0.62 17.38 -16.45
N GLY A 204 0.06 17.10 -15.27
CA GLY A 204 -1.36 17.23 -14.98
C GLY A 204 -1.87 18.66 -15.18
N ALA A 205 -1.20 19.66 -14.62
CA ALA A 205 -1.55 21.08 -14.82
C ALA A 205 -1.59 21.46 -16.31
N LYS A 206 -0.57 21.06 -17.07
CA LYS A 206 -0.51 21.30 -18.52
C LYS A 206 -1.68 20.63 -19.25
N LYS A 207 -1.97 19.37 -18.95
CA LYS A 207 -3.07 18.60 -19.55
C LYS A 207 -4.43 19.25 -19.31
N HIS A 208 -4.66 19.75 -18.09
CA HIS A 208 -5.92 20.37 -17.68
C HIS A 208 -5.95 21.90 -17.87
N LYS A 209 -4.91 22.46 -18.51
CA LYS A 209 -4.78 23.90 -18.84
C LYS A 209 -4.89 24.80 -17.60
N VAL A 210 -4.27 24.38 -16.49
CA VAL A 210 -4.18 25.14 -15.25
C VAL A 210 -2.90 25.96 -15.24
N ASP A 211 -3.02 27.27 -14.95
CA ASP A 211 -1.87 28.18 -14.89
C ASP A 211 -1.17 28.08 -13.53
N ILE A 212 0.05 27.54 -13.53
CA ILE A 212 0.92 27.45 -12.35
C ILE A 212 1.91 28.60 -12.39
N VAL A 213 1.66 29.62 -11.57
CA VAL A 213 2.49 30.85 -11.53
C VAL A 213 3.50 30.88 -10.37
N PHE A 214 3.49 29.83 -9.55
CA PHE A 214 4.43 29.65 -8.45
C PHE A 214 4.73 28.15 -8.28
N ASP A 215 5.99 27.77 -8.29
CA ASP A 215 6.44 26.39 -8.18
C ASP A 215 7.78 26.37 -7.43
N GLU A 216 7.72 26.17 -6.12
CA GLU A 216 8.92 26.17 -5.26
C GLU A 216 8.88 24.94 -4.32
N PRO A 217 10.06 24.33 -4.04
CA PRO A 217 10.16 23.31 -3.01
C PRO A 217 9.95 23.93 -1.62
N VAL A 218 9.47 23.11 -0.69
CA VAL A 218 9.33 23.46 0.73
C VAL A 218 10.12 22.49 1.59
N ALA A 219 10.75 23.02 2.63
CA ALA A 219 11.51 22.21 3.58
C ALA A 219 10.54 21.38 4.45
N VAL A 220 10.88 20.11 4.68
CA VAL A 220 10.14 19.23 5.59
C VAL A 220 10.28 19.72 7.03
N GLY A 221 9.16 19.74 7.76
CA GLY A 221 9.14 20.16 9.16
C GLY A 221 9.31 21.68 9.35
N SER A 222 9.02 22.47 8.31
CA SER A 222 9.08 23.93 8.41
C SER A 222 8.11 24.46 9.47
N LYS A 223 8.61 25.36 10.30
CA LYS A 223 7.81 26.05 11.32
C LYS A 223 7.29 27.40 10.83
N ASP A 224 7.78 27.86 9.68
CA ASP A 224 7.46 29.16 9.13
C ASP A 224 7.36 29.11 7.59
N TYR A 225 6.17 29.45 7.10
CA TYR A 225 5.82 29.59 5.68
C TYR A 225 5.57 31.04 5.26
N SER A 226 5.86 32.02 6.14
CA SER A 226 5.50 33.43 5.93
C SER A 226 6.07 33.98 4.62
N ALA A 227 7.31 33.65 4.30
CA ALA A 227 7.94 34.09 3.05
C ALA A 227 7.21 33.56 1.80
N GLN A 228 6.89 32.27 1.78
CA GLN A 228 6.13 31.65 0.69
C GLN A 228 4.73 32.26 0.61
N ILE A 229 4.02 32.41 1.73
CA ILE A 229 2.67 32.98 1.78
C ILE A 229 2.65 34.43 1.28
N LEU A 230 3.63 35.25 1.63
CA LEU A 230 3.76 36.61 1.10
C LEU A 230 3.96 36.61 -0.41
N LYS A 231 4.80 35.73 -0.95
CA LYS A 231 4.97 35.56 -2.40
C LYS A 231 3.66 35.13 -3.08
N LEU A 232 2.94 34.15 -2.50
CA LEU A 232 1.63 33.71 -3.02
C LEU A 232 0.66 34.90 -3.08
N LYS A 233 0.59 35.67 -2.00
CA LYS A 233 -0.27 36.84 -1.89
C LYS A 233 0.07 37.92 -2.92
N SER A 234 1.35 38.26 -3.07
CA SER A 234 1.83 39.27 -4.03
C SER A 234 1.54 38.90 -5.48
N LYS A 235 1.52 37.61 -5.80
CA LYS A 235 1.20 37.08 -7.14
C LYS A 235 -0.29 36.93 -7.39
N GLY A 236 -1.15 37.14 -6.37
CA GLY A 236 -2.60 36.97 -6.45
C GLY A 236 -3.01 35.52 -6.65
N ILE A 237 -2.30 34.59 -6.02
CA ILE A 237 -2.61 33.15 -6.10
C ILE A 237 -3.84 32.87 -5.27
N ASP A 238 -4.81 32.14 -5.87
CA ASP A 238 -6.08 31.80 -5.28
C ASP A 238 -6.35 30.28 -5.21
N GLY A 239 -5.35 29.46 -5.63
CA GLY A 239 -5.34 28.00 -5.46
C GLY A 239 -3.94 27.44 -5.26
N ALA A 240 -3.82 26.32 -4.55
CA ALA A 240 -2.53 25.66 -4.33
C ALA A 240 -2.66 24.14 -4.25
N ILE A 241 -1.62 23.46 -4.69
CA ILE A 241 -1.32 22.07 -4.34
C ILE A 241 -0.13 22.10 -3.40
N LEU A 242 -0.31 21.60 -2.18
CA LEU A 242 0.71 21.46 -1.15
C LEU A 242 0.99 19.98 -0.93
N PHE A 243 2.07 19.49 -1.47
CA PHE A 243 2.53 18.12 -1.24
C PHE A 243 3.54 18.11 -0.10
N ALA A 244 3.07 17.86 1.11
CA ALA A 244 3.88 17.90 2.33
C ALA A 244 3.29 16.97 3.41
N GLY A 245 4.00 16.78 4.50
CA GLY A 245 3.52 16.03 5.66
C GLY A 245 2.41 16.75 6.43
N SER A 246 1.71 16.03 7.33
CA SER A 246 0.54 16.59 8.04
C SER A 246 0.89 17.80 8.92
N ALA A 247 2.02 17.77 9.63
CA ALA A 247 2.45 18.89 10.46
C ALA A 247 2.72 20.17 9.64
N ASP A 248 3.34 19.99 8.46
CA ASP A 248 3.60 21.08 7.51
C ASP A 248 2.30 21.66 6.96
N CYS A 249 1.36 20.80 6.58
CA CYS A 249 0.05 21.21 6.08
C CYS A 249 -0.74 22.00 7.14
N VAL A 250 -0.72 21.56 8.41
CA VAL A 250 -1.35 22.27 9.53
C VAL A 250 -0.74 23.65 9.70
N THR A 251 0.59 23.75 9.74
CA THR A 251 1.33 25.01 9.88
C THR A 251 0.99 25.97 8.72
N PHE A 252 1.03 25.48 7.50
CA PHE A 252 0.72 26.27 6.31
C PHE A 252 -0.71 26.84 6.35
N VAL A 253 -1.71 26.01 6.69
CA VAL A 253 -3.11 26.47 6.77
C VAL A 253 -3.31 27.55 7.84
N ARG A 254 -2.71 27.38 9.03
CA ARG A 254 -2.77 28.39 10.09
C ARG A 254 -2.18 29.72 9.63
N GLN A 255 -0.99 29.68 9.05
CA GLN A 255 -0.29 30.88 8.61
C GLN A 255 -0.93 31.55 7.39
N THR A 256 -1.57 30.78 6.48
CA THR A 256 -2.37 31.37 5.40
C THR A 256 -3.57 32.15 5.93
N LYS A 257 -4.23 31.65 6.98
CA LYS A 257 -5.32 32.35 7.65
C LYS A 257 -4.83 33.61 8.36
N GLU A 258 -3.74 33.52 9.14
CA GLU A 258 -3.15 34.64 9.86
C GLU A 258 -2.71 35.75 8.90
N ALA A 259 -2.14 35.41 7.75
CA ALA A 259 -1.75 36.35 6.73
C ALA A 259 -2.92 36.89 5.86
N GLY A 260 -4.14 36.39 6.08
CA GLY A 260 -5.31 36.76 5.28
C GLY A 260 -5.20 36.33 3.81
N LEU A 261 -4.40 35.28 3.49
CA LEU A 261 -4.36 34.69 2.17
C LEU A 261 -5.56 33.74 2.02
N ASN A 262 -6.46 34.03 1.11
CA ASN A 262 -7.62 33.17 0.86
C ASN A 262 -7.41 32.28 -0.36
N LEU A 263 -7.09 31.03 -0.14
CA LEU A 263 -7.04 30.02 -1.19
C LEU A 263 -8.42 29.42 -1.38
N LYS A 264 -9.00 29.61 -2.56
CA LYS A 264 -10.28 29.01 -2.97
C LYS A 264 -10.18 27.49 -3.09
N TYR A 265 -9.00 27.01 -3.47
CA TYR A 265 -8.68 25.61 -3.66
C TYR A 265 -7.34 25.32 -2.98
N LEU A 266 -7.35 24.44 -2.00
CA LEU A 266 -6.14 23.92 -1.38
C LEU A 266 -6.21 22.39 -1.38
N HIS A 267 -5.31 21.77 -2.11
CA HIS A 267 -5.17 20.31 -2.17
C HIS A 267 -3.89 19.91 -1.43
N GLY A 268 -4.05 19.37 -0.23
CA GLY A 268 -2.92 19.04 0.66
C GLY A 268 -2.41 17.62 0.51
N TYR A 269 -2.94 16.88 -0.47
CA TYR A 269 -2.51 15.53 -0.81
C TYR A 269 -2.42 14.63 0.44
N LYS A 270 -1.28 13.93 0.62
CA LYS A 270 -1.04 13.00 1.74
C LYS A 270 -1.08 13.68 3.13
N GLY A 271 -0.82 14.97 3.21
CA GLY A 271 -0.70 15.68 4.49
C GLY A 271 -2.03 16.10 5.11
N THR A 272 -3.14 15.92 4.41
CA THR A 272 -4.43 16.43 4.88
C THR A 272 -5.51 15.34 5.06
N TRP A 273 -5.18 14.08 4.88
CA TRP A 273 -6.17 13.01 5.02
C TRP A 273 -6.37 12.50 6.44
N ALA A 274 -5.34 12.64 7.30
CA ALA A 274 -5.39 12.10 8.65
C ALA A 274 -6.39 12.87 9.54
N PRO A 275 -7.11 12.21 10.43
CA PRO A 275 -8.02 12.86 11.39
C PRO A 275 -7.37 13.97 12.20
N ASP A 276 -6.07 13.84 12.49
CA ASP A 276 -5.31 14.83 13.26
C ASP A 276 -5.19 16.17 12.54
N PHE A 277 -5.31 16.21 11.21
CA PHE A 277 -5.40 17.46 10.46
C PHE A 277 -6.65 18.26 10.84
N TRP A 278 -7.82 17.60 10.91
CA TRP A 278 -9.05 18.23 11.39
C TRP A 278 -8.96 18.57 12.88
N ASN A 279 -8.46 17.67 13.70
CA ASN A 279 -8.33 17.89 15.15
C ASN A 279 -7.48 19.12 15.47
N ALA A 280 -6.42 19.36 14.67
CA ALA A 280 -5.52 20.50 14.84
C ALA A 280 -6.11 21.84 14.36
N LEU A 281 -6.98 21.83 13.36
CA LEU A 281 -7.47 23.04 12.67
C LEU A 281 -8.95 23.30 12.88
N GLY A 282 -9.73 22.29 13.24
CA GLY A 282 -11.19 22.42 13.36
C GLY A 282 -11.83 22.94 12.06
N LYS A 283 -12.67 23.96 12.18
CA LYS A 283 -13.35 24.56 11.03
C LYS A 283 -12.41 25.16 9.98
N ASP A 284 -11.15 25.47 10.31
CA ASP A 284 -10.18 26.00 9.36
C ASP A 284 -9.72 24.94 8.35
N ALA A 285 -9.88 23.64 8.66
CA ALA A 285 -9.70 22.54 7.72
C ALA A 285 -10.84 22.42 6.68
N GLN A 286 -11.99 23.08 6.93
CA GLN A 286 -13.13 23.01 6.04
C GLN A 286 -12.76 23.39 4.60
N TYR A 287 -13.24 22.64 3.61
CA TYR A 287 -12.96 22.76 2.18
C TYR A 287 -11.55 22.33 1.73
N VAL A 288 -10.62 22.03 2.64
CA VAL A 288 -9.31 21.53 2.25
C VAL A 288 -9.47 20.13 1.64
N LEU A 289 -8.79 19.90 0.52
CA LEU A 289 -8.80 18.62 -0.18
C LEU A 289 -7.64 17.73 0.27
N ALA A 290 -7.89 16.44 0.23
CA ALA A 290 -6.92 15.39 0.51
C ALA A 290 -7.02 14.31 -0.56
N ASP A 291 -5.98 13.50 -0.70
CA ASP A 291 -6.05 12.24 -1.43
C ASP A 291 -6.15 11.06 -0.46
N GLY A 292 -6.41 9.90 -1.02
CA GLY A 292 -6.37 8.64 -0.29
C GLY A 292 -6.69 7.46 -1.19
N PHE A 293 -6.72 6.29 -0.59
CA PHE A 293 -6.79 5.05 -1.35
C PHE A 293 -8.15 4.38 -1.25
N TRP A 294 -8.91 4.70 -0.22
CA TRP A 294 -10.13 4.00 0.11
C TRP A 294 -11.09 4.89 0.91
N HIS A 295 -12.39 4.60 0.80
CA HIS A 295 -13.41 5.21 1.64
C HIS A 295 -14.56 4.23 1.88
N GLU A 296 -15.19 4.33 3.04
CA GLU A 296 -16.34 3.49 3.42
C GLU A 296 -17.58 3.67 2.54
N ASP A 297 -17.70 4.82 1.87
CA ASP A 297 -18.80 5.11 0.93
C ASP A 297 -18.54 4.54 -0.47
N PHE A 298 -17.41 3.87 -0.72
CA PHE A 298 -17.18 3.25 -2.02
C PHE A 298 -18.11 2.06 -2.24
N PRO A 299 -18.55 1.84 -3.50
CA PRO A 299 -19.43 0.72 -3.84
C PRO A 299 -18.67 -0.61 -3.89
N TYR A 300 -17.72 -0.78 -3.00
CA TYR A 300 -16.93 -2.01 -2.89
C TYR A 300 -17.47 -2.92 -1.80
N PRO A 301 -17.37 -4.24 -1.97
CA PRO A 301 -17.74 -5.18 -0.92
C PRO A 301 -17.02 -4.83 0.40
N MET A 302 -17.75 -4.94 1.50
CA MET A 302 -17.25 -4.67 2.85
C MET A 302 -16.79 -3.22 3.14
N ALA A 303 -16.79 -2.30 2.17
CA ALA A 303 -16.27 -0.94 2.40
C ALA A 303 -16.99 -0.26 3.58
N LYS A 304 -18.33 -0.24 3.55
CA LYS A 304 -19.12 0.33 4.65
C LYS A 304 -18.91 -0.43 5.96
N GLU A 305 -18.92 -1.75 5.92
CA GLU A 305 -18.76 -2.59 7.12
C GLU A 305 -17.40 -2.35 7.80
N LEU A 306 -16.31 -2.29 7.01
CA LEU A 306 -14.98 -1.99 7.55
C LEU A 306 -14.90 -0.61 8.17
N GLY A 307 -15.48 0.40 7.53
CA GLY A 307 -15.55 1.75 8.07
C GLY A 307 -16.34 1.82 9.38
N ASP A 308 -17.51 1.19 9.42
CA ASP A 308 -18.35 1.11 10.63
C ASP A 308 -17.59 0.40 11.77
N ARG A 309 -16.91 -0.71 11.47
CA ARG A 309 -16.11 -1.48 12.41
C ARG A 309 -14.94 -0.66 12.96
N TYR A 310 -14.22 0.04 12.10
CA TYR A 310 -13.09 0.89 12.46
C TYR A 310 -13.54 2.05 13.37
N ARG A 311 -14.62 2.74 13.00
CA ARG A 311 -15.21 3.81 13.85
C ARG A 311 -15.68 3.29 15.20
N LYS A 312 -16.36 2.15 15.22
CA LYS A 312 -16.86 1.55 16.48
C LYS A 312 -15.72 1.22 17.44
N GLN A 313 -14.60 0.73 16.93
CA GLN A 313 -13.47 0.30 17.76
C GLN A 313 -12.54 1.45 18.16
N LEU A 314 -12.31 2.41 17.26
CA LEU A 314 -11.25 3.40 17.43
C LEU A 314 -11.77 4.86 17.42
N ASN A 315 -13.05 5.08 17.17
CA ASN A 315 -13.67 6.40 17.00
C ASN A 315 -12.95 7.27 15.94
N LYS A 316 -12.49 6.65 14.85
CA LYS A 316 -11.72 7.28 13.78
C LYS A 316 -12.28 6.90 12.41
N HIS A 317 -12.04 7.74 11.41
CA HIS A 317 -12.18 7.42 9.99
C HIS A 317 -10.81 7.06 9.41
N SER A 318 -10.80 6.36 8.29
CA SER A 318 -9.57 6.02 7.57
C SER A 318 -9.76 6.20 6.07
N ALA A 319 -8.69 6.59 5.40
CA ALA A 319 -8.60 6.66 3.94
C ALA A 319 -7.77 5.50 3.33
N SER A 320 -7.42 4.48 4.13
CA SER A 320 -6.44 3.46 3.73
C SER A 320 -6.78 2.02 4.11
N ILE A 321 -7.55 1.78 5.18
CA ILE A 321 -7.73 0.41 5.74
C ILE A 321 -8.24 -0.59 4.72
N GLY A 322 -9.09 -0.19 3.78
CA GLY A 322 -9.60 -1.09 2.75
C GLY A 322 -8.51 -1.59 1.80
N LEU A 323 -7.47 -0.79 1.54
CA LEU A 323 -6.32 -1.21 0.73
C LEU A 323 -5.55 -2.35 1.40
N PHE A 324 -5.21 -2.19 2.67
CA PHE A 324 -4.47 -3.21 3.42
C PHE A 324 -5.31 -4.48 3.63
N TYR A 325 -6.59 -4.32 3.94
CA TYR A 325 -7.51 -5.45 4.03
C TYR A 325 -7.60 -6.21 2.70
N ALA A 326 -7.73 -5.50 1.56
CA ALA A 326 -7.76 -6.12 0.22
C ALA A 326 -6.46 -6.85 -0.11
N LEU A 327 -5.31 -6.33 0.31
CA LEU A 327 -4.02 -7.00 0.10
C LEU A 327 -3.98 -8.36 0.81
N ALA A 328 -4.46 -8.43 2.05
CA ALA A 328 -4.58 -9.69 2.78
C ALA A 328 -5.60 -10.64 2.13
N GLN A 329 -6.77 -10.14 1.68
CA GLN A 329 -7.74 -10.94 0.92
C GLN A 329 -7.12 -11.55 -0.33
N GLN A 330 -6.33 -10.77 -1.08
CA GLN A 330 -5.64 -11.24 -2.28
C GLN A 330 -4.61 -12.33 -1.93
N MET A 331 -3.85 -12.17 -0.86
CA MET A 331 -2.89 -13.19 -0.39
C MET A 331 -3.62 -14.50 -0.06
N PHE A 332 -4.71 -14.47 0.70
CA PHE A 332 -5.47 -15.66 1.07
C PHE A 332 -6.05 -16.37 -0.15
N ALA A 333 -6.64 -15.61 -1.08
CA ALA A 333 -7.18 -16.17 -2.32
C ALA A 333 -6.08 -16.78 -3.21
N ALA A 334 -4.90 -16.18 -3.23
CA ALA A 334 -3.75 -16.69 -3.98
C ALA A 334 -3.20 -18.00 -3.39
N ILE A 335 -3.13 -18.12 -2.06
CA ILE A 335 -2.76 -19.36 -1.37
C ILE A 335 -3.75 -20.48 -1.72
N GLU A 336 -5.05 -20.20 -1.63
CA GLU A 336 -6.09 -21.18 -1.96
C GLU A 336 -6.01 -21.62 -3.43
N LYS A 337 -5.82 -20.65 -4.36
CA LYS A 337 -5.63 -20.92 -5.79
C LYS A 337 -4.37 -21.73 -6.09
N ALA A 338 -3.25 -21.41 -5.45
CA ALA A 338 -2.00 -22.15 -5.59
C ALA A 338 -2.09 -23.55 -4.96
N GLY A 339 -2.91 -23.69 -3.93
CA GLY A 339 -3.06 -24.93 -3.16
C GLY A 339 -1.83 -25.31 -2.35
N THR A 340 -0.93 -24.38 -2.11
CA THR A 340 0.36 -24.58 -1.42
C THR A 340 0.84 -23.28 -0.78
N LEU A 341 1.82 -23.37 0.12
CA LEU A 341 2.53 -22.22 0.72
C LEU A 341 3.86 -21.91 0.01
N ASP A 342 4.14 -22.59 -1.10
CA ASP A 342 5.30 -22.30 -1.94
C ASP A 342 5.17 -20.89 -2.54
N GLY A 343 6.11 -19.99 -2.19
CA GLY A 343 6.03 -18.57 -2.55
C GLY A 343 6.03 -18.32 -4.05
N GLU A 344 6.72 -19.11 -4.85
CA GLU A 344 6.72 -18.96 -6.32
C GLU A 344 5.37 -19.35 -6.92
N LYS A 345 4.75 -20.44 -6.45
CA LYS A 345 3.43 -20.87 -6.89
C LYS A 345 2.34 -19.91 -6.44
N VAL A 346 2.43 -19.36 -5.23
CA VAL A 346 1.52 -18.33 -4.75
C VAL A 346 1.65 -17.07 -5.61
N ARG A 347 2.88 -16.63 -5.92
CA ARG A 347 3.11 -15.52 -6.85
C ARG A 347 2.51 -15.79 -8.23
N GLN A 348 2.73 -16.99 -8.78
CA GLN A 348 2.12 -17.38 -10.05
C GLN A 348 0.58 -17.30 -10.01
N ALA A 349 -0.04 -17.74 -8.92
CA ALA A 349 -1.48 -17.60 -8.75
C ALA A 349 -1.90 -16.12 -8.77
N VAL A 350 -1.18 -15.23 -8.05
CA VAL A 350 -1.42 -13.79 -8.08
C VAL A 350 -1.36 -13.21 -9.48
N MET A 351 -0.34 -13.59 -10.27
CA MET A 351 -0.12 -13.08 -11.62
C MET A 351 -1.17 -13.52 -12.64
N THR A 352 -1.80 -14.66 -12.40
CA THR A 352 -2.70 -15.29 -13.39
C THR A 352 -4.18 -15.15 -13.06
N MET A 353 -4.54 -14.97 -11.78
CA MET A 353 -5.94 -14.86 -11.38
C MET A 353 -6.46 -13.42 -11.48
N GLN A 354 -7.77 -13.29 -11.60
CA GLN A 354 -8.48 -12.05 -11.39
C GLN A 354 -9.09 -12.09 -10.00
N PHE A 355 -8.71 -11.14 -9.16
CA PHE A 355 -9.34 -10.94 -7.86
C PHE A 355 -10.65 -10.21 -8.04
N LYS A 356 -11.72 -10.74 -7.48
CA LYS A 356 -13.04 -10.15 -7.55
C LYS A 356 -13.60 -9.84 -6.17
N GLY A 357 -14.27 -8.71 -6.06
CA GLY A 357 -15.04 -8.38 -4.87
C GLY A 357 -14.19 -8.17 -3.61
N THR A 358 -12.96 -7.67 -3.75
CA THR A 358 -12.17 -7.24 -2.59
C THR A 358 -12.70 -5.94 -2.02
N SER A 359 -12.23 -5.55 -0.83
CA SER A 359 -12.54 -4.23 -0.25
C SER A 359 -12.06 -3.03 -1.08
N MET A 360 -11.28 -3.29 -2.14
CA MET A 360 -10.85 -2.34 -3.17
C MET A 360 -11.50 -2.59 -4.53
N GLY A 361 -12.55 -3.43 -4.60
CA GLY A 361 -13.14 -3.89 -5.85
C GLY A 361 -12.33 -5.00 -6.51
N ASP A 362 -12.37 -5.03 -7.85
CA ASP A 362 -11.66 -6.04 -8.65
C ASP A 362 -10.20 -5.63 -8.90
N ALA A 363 -9.30 -6.61 -8.92
CA ALA A 363 -7.89 -6.38 -9.23
C ALA A 363 -7.33 -7.46 -10.15
N LYS A 364 -6.41 -7.08 -11.04
CA LYS A 364 -5.67 -7.98 -11.92
C LYS A 364 -4.25 -7.47 -12.08
N TYR A 365 -3.29 -8.37 -11.85
CA TYR A 365 -1.88 -8.03 -12.00
C TYR A 365 -1.44 -8.08 -13.47
N ARG A 366 -0.55 -7.16 -13.82
CA ARG A 366 0.10 -7.05 -15.11
C ARG A 366 1.32 -7.99 -15.19
N PRO A 367 1.85 -8.27 -16.38
CA PRO A 367 3.04 -9.13 -16.54
C PRO A 367 4.28 -8.66 -15.76
N ASP A 368 4.38 -7.36 -15.48
CA ASP A 368 5.47 -6.76 -14.71
C ASP A 368 5.32 -6.90 -13.18
N GLY A 369 4.26 -7.57 -12.70
CA GLY A 369 4.01 -7.78 -11.28
C GLY A 369 3.23 -6.65 -10.60
N THR A 370 2.72 -5.67 -11.37
CA THR A 370 1.94 -4.57 -10.81
C THR A 370 0.44 -4.72 -11.04
N ALA A 371 -0.36 -4.26 -10.11
CA ALA A 371 -1.79 -4.03 -10.29
C ALA A 371 -2.16 -2.63 -9.80
N LEU A 372 -3.12 -1.99 -10.46
CA LEU A 372 -3.52 -0.64 -10.13
C LEU A 372 -4.86 -0.61 -9.42
N HIS A 373 -4.98 0.31 -8.47
CA HIS A 373 -6.25 0.76 -7.93
C HIS A 373 -6.45 2.26 -8.22
N LEU A 374 -7.67 2.75 -8.00
CA LEU A 374 -7.95 4.17 -8.14
C LEU A 374 -7.35 4.95 -6.98
N LEU A 375 -6.78 6.11 -7.29
CA LEU A 375 -6.51 7.16 -6.33
C LEU A 375 -7.77 8.02 -6.21
N CYS A 376 -8.12 8.38 -4.97
CA CYS A 376 -9.32 9.12 -4.66
C CYS A 376 -8.96 10.50 -4.14
N ALA A 377 -9.89 11.46 -4.27
CA ALA A 377 -9.79 12.73 -3.60
C ALA A 377 -10.98 12.93 -2.67
N TYR A 378 -10.70 13.54 -1.54
CA TYR A 378 -11.67 13.87 -0.51
C TYR A 378 -11.66 15.37 -0.26
N GLN A 379 -12.73 15.86 0.37
CA GLN A 379 -12.80 17.20 0.90
C GLN A 379 -13.30 17.17 2.35
N TRP A 380 -12.63 17.88 3.22
CA TRP A 380 -13.08 18.06 4.60
C TRP A 380 -14.40 18.81 4.66
N TRP A 381 -15.39 18.20 5.31
CA TRP A 381 -16.72 18.74 5.51
C TRP A 381 -17.25 18.39 6.89
N SER A 382 -17.38 19.39 7.78
CA SER A 382 -17.90 19.21 9.14
C SER A 382 -17.23 18.04 9.90
N GLY A 383 -15.91 17.96 9.84
CA GLY A 383 -15.13 16.94 10.54
C GLY A 383 -15.02 15.58 9.85
N GLN A 384 -15.56 15.47 8.64
CA GLN A 384 -15.53 14.24 7.88
C GLN A 384 -14.88 14.46 6.51
N LEU A 385 -14.14 13.49 6.04
CA LEU A 385 -13.70 13.42 4.65
C LEU A 385 -14.89 12.95 3.79
N LYS A 386 -15.24 13.74 2.77
CA LYS A 386 -16.25 13.37 1.77
C LYS A 386 -15.57 13.08 0.45
N VAL A 387 -15.88 11.95 -0.17
CA VAL A 387 -15.35 11.59 -1.48
C VAL A 387 -15.85 12.57 -2.51
N VAL A 388 -14.93 13.26 -3.18
CA VAL A 388 -15.24 14.21 -4.26
C VAL A 388 -14.70 13.73 -5.62
N TYR A 389 -13.85 12.72 -5.61
CA TYR A 389 -13.37 12.05 -6.82
C TYR A 389 -12.93 10.60 -6.51
N PRO A 390 -13.30 9.60 -7.33
CA PRO A 390 -14.27 9.71 -8.43
C PRO A 390 -15.68 10.06 -7.93
N ILE A 391 -16.48 10.68 -8.80
CA ILE A 391 -17.87 11.02 -8.45
C ILE A 391 -18.74 9.78 -8.63
N PHE A 392 -19.21 9.22 -7.53
CA PHE A 392 -20.21 8.16 -7.54
C PHE A 392 -21.63 8.73 -7.60
N LYS A 393 -22.60 7.91 -8.02
CA LYS A 393 -24.02 8.31 -8.03
C LYS A 393 -24.45 8.72 -6.61
N GLY A 394 -24.91 9.95 -6.46
CA GLY A 394 -25.24 10.52 -5.16
C GLY A 394 -24.06 11.00 -4.33
N GLY A 395 -22.82 10.95 -4.87
CA GLY A 395 -21.60 11.41 -4.21
C GLY A 395 -21.50 12.94 -4.07
N TRP A 396 -20.55 13.37 -3.28
CA TRP A 396 -20.28 14.78 -3.04
C TRP A 396 -19.59 15.42 -4.25
N LYS A 397 -19.90 16.70 -4.47
CA LYS A 397 -19.16 17.53 -5.43
C LYS A 397 -18.21 18.41 -4.65
N ALA A 398 -16.99 18.55 -5.13
CA ALA A 398 -16.02 19.48 -4.55
C ALA A 398 -16.56 20.91 -4.59
N LYS A 399 -16.30 21.66 -3.52
CA LYS A 399 -16.68 23.07 -3.41
C LYS A 399 -15.43 23.91 -3.19
N ILE A 400 -15.42 25.11 -3.74
CA ILE A 400 -14.39 26.10 -3.44
C ILE A 400 -14.58 26.65 -2.02
N ALA A 401 -13.46 26.96 -1.36
CA ALA A 401 -13.49 27.58 -0.06
C ALA A 401 -13.92 29.05 -0.17
N PRO A 402 -14.87 29.50 0.65
CA PRO A 402 -15.16 30.92 0.80
C PRO A 402 -14.02 31.63 1.54
N THR A 403 -14.16 32.92 1.78
CA THR A 403 -13.26 33.69 2.62
C THR A 403 -13.23 33.16 4.06
N TRP A 404 -12.14 33.38 4.78
CA TRP A 404 -11.94 32.81 6.12
C TRP A 404 -13.05 33.15 7.13
N ASP A 405 -13.62 34.34 7.01
CA ASP A 405 -14.76 34.81 7.84
C ASP A 405 -16.07 34.05 7.60
N LYS A 406 -16.16 33.33 6.46
CA LYS A 406 -17.36 32.57 6.04
C LYS A 406 -17.20 31.06 6.12
N ARG A 407 -16.07 30.57 6.68
CA ARG A 407 -15.83 29.14 6.85
C ARG A 407 -16.43 28.54 8.11
#